data_04f88de1b3d7b256f356590f147068f8
#
_entry.id   04f88de1b3d7b256f356590f147068f8
#
_cell.length_a   1.000
_cell.length_b   1.000
_cell.length_c   1.000
_cell.angle_alpha   90.00
_cell.angle_beta   90.00
_cell.angle_gamma   90.00
#
_symmetry.space_group_name_H-M   'P 1'
#
loop_
_entity.id
_entity.type
_entity.pdbx_description
1 polymer ?
#
loop_
_entity_poly.entity_id
_entity_poly.type
_entity_poly.pdbx_seq_one_letter_code
_entity_poly.pdbx_strand_id
1 'polypeptide(L)'
;VFKKGTKQFQASFYGMNGKKMKLATNEKVKEVLSHLTSKDFTVEQVDKKERKRNAPLPYTTSTMQMDAANKINFRTRKTMMVAQQLYEGINIGTGVQGLITYMRTDSTRISPVAQNEAASYINERFGSKYSKHGSKVKNASGAQDAHEAIRPSSVFNTPEKIAKYLDKDQLKLYTLIWNRFVASQMTGAIFDTMAVKLSQNGVQFAANGSQVKFDGYLAIYNDSDKNKMLPDMKVGDLVKQVNSKPEQHFTQPPARYSEATLIKTLEENGVGRPSTYAPTIETIQKRYYVRLASKRFEPTELGEVVNKLIVEYFPDIVNVTFTAEMERKLDDVEVGKEEWQKVIDEFYKPFSKEVAKAEEEMEKIQIKDEPAGFNCEVCGSPMVIKLGRFGKFYACSNFPDCRHTQAIVKEIGVTCPNCHQGQVIERKTKRNRLFYGCNRYPECEFTSWDKPVGRDCPKCGNFLMEKKIRGGGKQVVCSNGDYEEKKIK
;
A
#
# COMPACT_ATOMS: atom_id res chain seq x y z
N VAL A 1 15.09 -14.03 25.59
CA VAL A 1 16.37 -14.14 24.86
C VAL A 1 17.17 -15.26 25.46
N PHE A 2 17.69 -16.13 24.64
CA PHE A 2 18.52 -17.26 25.01
C PHE A 2 19.90 -17.17 24.38
N LYS A 3 20.89 -17.86 24.98
CA LYS A 3 22.28 -17.90 24.52
C LYS A 3 22.79 -19.33 24.48
N LYS A 4 23.45 -19.73 23.36
CA LYS A 4 24.25 -20.93 23.27
C LYS A 4 25.66 -20.55 22.79
N GLY A 5 26.68 -20.84 23.62
CA GLY A 5 28.03 -20.32 23.37
C GLY A 5 28.05 -18.81 23.35
N THR A 6 28.53 -18.21 22.23
CA THR A 6 28.57 -16.76 22.01
C THR A 6 27.30 -16.21 21.31
N LYS A 7 26.49 -17.05 20.71
CA LYS A 7 25.32 -16.65 19.89
C LYS A 7 24.06 -16.50 20.73
N GLN A 8 23.36 -15.38 20.55
CA GLN A 8 22.05 -15.14 21.17
C GLN A 8 20.93 -15.29 20.14
N PHE A 9 19.75 -15.72 20.63
CA PHE A 9 18.53 -15.85 19.81
C PHE A 9 17.29 -15.60 20.66
N GLN A 10 16.17 -15.31 20.00
CA GLN A 10 14.89 -15.10 20.65
C GLN A 10 14.04 -16.35 20.54
N ALA A 11 13.38 -16.73 21.63
CA ALA A 11 12.32 -17.73 21.64
C ALA A 11 11.08 -17.14 22.32
N SER A 12 9.93 -17.57 21.85
CA SER A 12 8.62 -17.15 22.39
C SER A 12 8.02 -18.26 23.23
N PHE A 13 7.27 -17.93 24.24
CA PHE A 13 6.52 -18.91 25.03
C PHE A 13 5.62 -19.74 24.10
N TYR A 14 5.67 -21.06 24.27
CA TYR A 14 4.89 -22.00 23.48
C TYR A 14 3.72 -22.60 24.28
N GLY A 15 4.00 -23.03 25.52
CA GLY A 15 3.02 -23.66 26.36
C GLY A 15 3.64 -24.37 27.57
N MET A 16 2.88 -25.26 28.17
CA MET A 16 3.31 -26.07 29.30
C MET A 16 3.02 -27.56 29.08
N ASN A 17 3.93 -28.43 29.54
CA ASN A 17 3.77 -29.90 29.51
C ASN A 17 3.35 -30.44 28.12
N GLY A 18 4.00 -29.93 27.05
CA GLY A 18 3.72 -30.34 25.67
C GLY A 18 2.47 -29.71 25.04
N LYS A 19 1.64 -29.02 25.80
CA LYS A 19 0.40 -28.40 25.30
C LYS A 19 0.61 -26.93 25.01
N LYS A 20 0.21 -26.49 23.81
CA LYS A 20 0.23 -25.09 23.43
C LYS A 20 -0.74 -24.29 24.31
N MET A 21 -0.29 -23.20 24.87
CA MET A 21 -1.09 -22.35 25.77
C MET A 21 -0.98 -20.88 25.40
N LYS A 22 -2.09 -20.13 25.55
CA LYS A 22 -2.11 -18.66 25.44
C LYS A 22 -2.10 -18.05 26.84
N LEU A 23 -1.28 -17.04 27.04
CA LEU A 23 -1.23 -16.24 28.29
C LEU A 23 -2.20 -15.08 28.15
N ALA A 24 -3.46 -15.29 28.57
CA ALA A 24 -4.52 -14.29 28.41
C ALA A 24 -4.60 -13.30 29.57
N THR A 25 -4.02 -13.63 30.73
CA THR A 25 -4.08 -12.80 31.95
C THR A 25 -2.70 -12.69 32.60
N ASN A 26 -2.54 -11.66 33.44
CA ASN A 26 -1.30 -11.42 34.17
C ASN A 26 -1.01 -12.51 35.22
N GLU A 27 -2.07 -13.13 35.82
CA GLU A 27 -1.96 -14.23 36.76
C GLU A 27 -1.31 -15.45 36.09
N LYS A 28 -1.78 -15.82 34.87
CA LYS A 28 -1.14 -16.91 34.11
C LYS A 28 0.30 -16.62 33.74
N VAL A 29 0.64 -15.37 33.45
CA VAL A 29 2.04 -14.98 33.20
C VAL A 29 2.88 -15.17 34.46
N LYS A 30 2.39 -14.73 35.64
CA LYS A 30 3.07 -14.92 36.90
C LYS A 30 3.24 -16.39 37.25
N GLU A 31 2.22 -17.21 37.06
CA GLU A 31 2.27 -18.66 37.23
C GLU A 31 3.38 -19.28 36.38
N VAL A 32 3.42 -18.99 35.07
CA VAL A 32 4.49 -19.48 34.20
C VAL A 32 5.87 -19.00 34.64
N LEU A 33 6.00 -17.74 35.05
CA LEU A 33 7.28 -17.20 35.53
C LEU A 33 7.74 -17.87 36.83
N SER A 34 6.83 -18.29 37.70
CA SER A 34 7.20 -19.00 38.95
C SER A 34 7.81 -20.39 38.72
N HIS A 35 7.51 -21.01 37.60
CA HIS A 35 8.13 -22.28 37.16
C HIS A 35 9.55 -22.11 36.60
N LEU A 36 9.96 -20.87 36.30
CA LEU A 36 11.30 -20.55 35.77
C LEU A 36 12.28 -20.32 36.92
N THR A 37 12.74 -21.39 37.51
CA THR A 37 13.60 -21.36 38.73
C THR A 37 15.10 -21.30 38.43
N SER A 38 15.51 -21.56 37.20
CA SER A 38 16.88 -21.55 36.70
C SER A 38 17.05 -20.74 35.44
N LYS A 39 18.28 -20.41 35.09
CA LYS A 39 18.62 -19.84 33.77
C LYS A 39 18.90 -20.91 32.72
N ASP A 40 18.98 -22.17 33.09
CA ASP A 40 19.33 -23.27 32.21
C ASP A 40 18.06 -23.91 31.66
N PHE A 41 17.99 -24.06 30.34
CA PHE A 41 16.93 -24.73 29.62
C PHE A 41 17.50 -25.87 28.81
N THR A 42 16.76 -26.97 28.75
CA THR A 42 17.11 -28.11 27.91
C THR A 42 16.47 -28.01 26.55
N VAL A 43 17.20 -28.31 25.51
CA VAL A 43 16.67 -28.45 24.15
C VAL A 43 15.89 -29.78 24.10
N GLU A 44 14.57 -29.67 24.03
CA GLU A 44 13.65 -30.81 24.03
C GLU A 44 13.42 -31.38 22.65
N GLN A 45 13.33 -30.51 21.64
CA GLN A 45 13.04 -30.89 20.26
C GLN A 45 13.84 -30.03 19.30
N VAL A 46 14.35 -30.66 18.23
CA VAL A 46 15.01 -29.99 17.11
C VAL A 46 14.50 -30.59 15.81
N ASP A 47 13.80 -29.77 15.01
CA ASP A 47 13.33 -30.15 13.69
C ASP A 47 14.10 -29.37 12.63
N LYS A 48 14.86 -30.06 11.79
CA LYS A 48 15.56 -29.48 10.64
C LYS A 48 14.86 -29.95 9.37
N LYS A 49 14.46 -29.00 8.51
CA LYS A 49 13.74 -29.30 7.25
C LYS A 49 14.20 -28.37 6.14
N GLU A 50 14.18 -28.88 4.93
CA GLU A 50 14.26 -28.01 3.74
C GLU A 50 12.87 -27.53 3.37
N ARG A 51 12.76 -26.22 3.09
CA ARG A 51 11.53 -25.58 2.60
C ARG A 51 11.79 -24.93 1.27
N LYS A 52 11.07 -25.36 0.24
CA LYS A 52 11.05 -24.72 -1.07
C LYS A 52 10.06 -23.57 -1.08
N ARG A 53 10.47 -22.42 -1.63
CA ARG A 53 9.62 -21.26 -1.89
C ARG A 53 9.61 -21.00 -3.39
N ASN A 54 8.45 -21.16 -4.00
CA ASN A 54 8.29 -20.96 -5.43
C ASN A 54 8.44 -19.48 -5.80
N ALA A 55 8.94 -19.24 -7.02
CA ALA A 55 8.94 -17.93 -7.61
C ALA A 55 7.50 -17.38 -7.73
N PRO A 56 7.32 -16.06 -7.59
CA PRO A 56 6.02 -15.44 -7.79
C PRO A 56 5.61 -15.54 -9.27
N LEU A 57 4.29 -15.55 -9.55
CA LEU A 57 3.77 -15.49 -10.92
C LEU A 57 4.10 -14.13 -11.58
N PRO A 58 4.14 -14.06 -12.91
CA PRO A 58 4.26 -12.78 -13.62
C PRO A 58 3.08 -11.86 -13.28
N TYR A 59 3.20 -10.58 -13.59
CA TYR A 59 2.19 -9.61 -13.20
C TYR A 59 0.91 -9.72 -14.03
N THR A 60 -0.22 -9.64 -13.32
CA THR A 60 -1.50 -9.14 -13.80
C THR A 60 -1.61 -7.65 -13.50
N THR A 61 -2.65 -6.98 -13.97
CA THR A 61 -2.91 -5.56 -13.66
C THR A 61 -3.00 -5.32 -12.15
N SER A 62 -3.77 -6.12 -11.43
CA SER A 62 -3.96 -6.01 -9.97
C SER A 62 -2.65 -6.18 -9.22
N THR A 63 -1.91 -7.25 -9.51
CA THR A 63 -0.65 -7.54 -8.81
C THR A 63 0.46 -6.52 -9.13
N MET A 64 0.49 -5.98 -10.36
CA MET A 64 1.37 -4.87 -10.71
C MET A 64 1.03 -3.59 -9.92
N GLN A 65 -0.25 -3.23 -9.85
CA GLN A 65 -0.71 -2.06 -9.09
C GLN A 65 -0.40 -2.18 -7.59
N MET A 66 -0.60 -3.37 -7.01
CA MET A 66 -0.29 -3.66 -5.61
C MET A 66 1.20 -3.53 -5.29
N ASP A 67 2.04 -4.15 -6.11
CA ASP A 67 3.50 -4.09 -5.93
C ASP A 67 4.05 -2.68 -6.21
N ALA A 68 3.52 -1.97 -7.19
CA ALA A 68 3.89 -0.58 -7.46
C ALA A 68 3.55 0.34 -6.28
N ALA A 69 2.38 0.16 -5.65
CA ALA A 69 2.00 0.91 -4.47
C ALA A 69 2.92 0.60 -3.26
N ASN A 70 3.24 -0.67 -3.04
CA ASN A 70 4.00 -1.12 -1.88
C ASN A 70 5.52 -0.87 -2.01
N LYS A 71 6.11 -1.12 -3.19
CA LYS A 71 7.57 -1.13 -3.40
C LYS A 71 8.12 0.19 -3.92
N ILE A 72 7.39 0.89 -4.80
CA ILE A 72 7.84 2.13 -5.42
C ILE A 72 6.96 3.36 -5.11
N ASN A 73 5.96 3.20 -4.22
CA ASN A 73 5.02 4.24 -3.79
C ASN A 73 4.28 4.92 -4.97
N PHE A 74 3.93 4.16 -5.99
CA PHE A 74 3.09 4.65 -7.08
C PHE A 74 1.63 4.44 -6.72
N ARG A 75 0.83 5.48 -6.90
CA ARG A 75 -0.62 5.36 -6.82
C ARG A 75 -1.15 4.63 -8.05
N THR A 76 -2.28 3.96 -7.91
CA THR A 76 -2.89 3.13 -8.95
C THR A 76 -3.01 3.86 -10.29
N ARG A 77 -3.53 5.10 -10.30
CA ARG A 77 -3.61 5.93 -11.51
C ARG A 77 -2.24 6.20 -12.13
N LYS A 78 -1.24 6.54 -11.31
CA LYS A 78 0.13 6.79 -11.80
C LYS A 78 0.73 5.53 -12.39
N THR A 79 0.52 4.38 -11.76
CA THR A 79 0.99 3.08 -12.26
C THR A 79 0.44 2.81 -13.66
N MET A 80 -0.87 2.99 -13.86
CA MET A 80 -1.50 2.76 -15.17
C MET A 80 -1.05 3.76 -16.23
N MET A 81 -0.87 5.03 -15.86
CA MET A 81 -0.36 6.06 -16.80
C MET A 81 1.06 5.74 -17.28
N VAL A 82 1.95 5.36 -16.36
CA VAL A 82 3.34 5.01 -16.71
C VAL A 82 3.38 3.68 -17.48
N ALA A 83 2.56 2.70 -17.10
CA ALA A 83 2.46 1.43 -17.85
C ALA A 83 1.97 1.66 -19.28
N GLN A 84 1.00 2.56 -19.50
CA GLN A 84 0.53 2.94 -20.82
C GLN A 84 1.66 3.52 -21.68
N GLN A 85 2.47 4.43 -21.12
CA GLN A 85 3.63 5.00 -21.82
C GLN A 85 4.64 3.93 -22.23
N LEU A 86 4.95 2.98 -21.32
CA LEU A 86 5.87 1.87 -21.59
C LEU A 86 5.32 0.94 -22.69
N TYR A 87 4.01 0.76 -22.76
CA TYR A 87 3.35 -0.06 -23.78
C TYR A 87 3.29 0.63 -25.15
N GLU A 88 2.87 1.91 -25.19
CA GLU A 88 2.72 2.68 -26.44
C GLU A 88 4.04 2.89 -27.18
N GLY A 89 5.14 2.93 -26.43
CA GLY A 89 6.47 2.92 -26.98
C GLY A 89 7.32 4.11 -26.56
N ILE A 90 8.60 3.82 -26.44
CA ILE A 90 9.66 4.78 -26.10
C ILE A 90 10.81 4.61 -27.10
N ASN A 91 11.40 5.73 -27.52
CA ASN A 91 12.58 5.69 -28.37
C ASN A 91 13.81 5.26 -27.54
N ILE A 92 14.31 4.08 -27.81
CA ILE A 92 15.49 3.51 -27.12
C ILE A 92 16.77 3.56 -27.96
N GLY A 93 16.82 4.49 -28.93
CA GLY A 93 17.97 4.69 -29.81
C GLY A 93 17.97 3.85 -31.09
N THR A 94 17.13 2.82 -31.16
CA THR A 94 16.88 1.99 -32.37
C THR A 94 15.51 2.25 -32.99
N GLY A 95 14.82 3.28 -32.52
CA GLY A 95 13.44 3.61 -32.89
C GLY A 95 12.50 3.53 -31.70
N VAL A 96 11.23 3.89 -31.95
CA VAL A 96 10.15 3.80 -30.96
C VAL A 96 9.65 2.36 -30.89
N GLN A 97 9.67 1.78 -29.69
CA GLN A 97 9.11 0.42 -29.48
C GLN A 97 8.41 0.31 -28.13
N GLY A 98 7.34 -0.48 -28.06
CA GLY A 98 6.71 -0.86 -26.81
C GLY A 98 7.67 -1.70 -25.95
N LEU A 99 7.81 -1.33 -24.70
CA LEU A 99 8.76 -1.99 -23.79
C LEU A 99 8.12 -3.07 -22.93
N ILE A 100 6.78 -3.08 -22.84
CA ILE A 100 6.01 -4.10 -22.10
C ILE A 100 4.84 -4.62 -22.94
N THR A 101 4.32 -5.77 -22.56
CA THR A 101 3.04 -6.30 -23.08
C THR A 101 1.86 -5.45 -22.57
N TYR A 102 0.67 -5.67 -23.11
CA TYR A 102 -0.53 -4.94 -22.74
C TYR A 102 -0.81 -5.03 -21.23
N MET A 103 -0.94 -3.88 -20.59
CA MET A 103 -0.97 -3.77 -19.13
C MET A 103 -2.34 -4.01 -18.49
N ARG A 104 -3.41 -4.14 -19.29
CA ARG A 104 -4.75 -4.46 -18.77
C ARG A 104 -5.06 -5.92 -19.04
N THR A 105 -4.62 -6.78 -18.13
CA THR A 105 -4.75 -8.23 -18.23
C THR A 105 -4.86 -8.85 -16.83
N ASP A 106 -5.65 -9.88 -16.71
CA ASP A 106 -5.72 -10.80 -15.57
C ASP A 106 -5.01 -12.14 -15.86
N SER A 107 -4.49 -12.29 -17.08
CA SER A 107 -3.74 -13.48 -17.49
C SER A 107 -2.33 -13.51 -16.88
N THR A 108 -1.91 -14.70 -16.46
CA THR A 108 -0.52 -15.02 -16.06
C THR A 108 0.22 -15.84 -17.12
N ARG A 109 -0.39 -16.00 -18.30
CA ARG A 109 0.17 -16.77 -19.43
C ARG A 109 1.39 -16.05 -20.00
N ILE A 110 2.38 -16.82 -20.40
CA ILE A 110 3.57 -16.35 -21.10
C ILE A 110 3.71 -17.14 -22.39
N SER A 111 3.96 -16.48 -23.52
CA SER A 111 4.19 -17.16 -24.80
C SER A 111 5.44 -18.03 -24.75
N PRO A 112 5.46 -19.14 -25.51
CA PRO A 112 6.65 -20.02 -25.61
C PRO A 112 7.90 -19.26 -26.05
N VAL A 113 7.76 -18.28 -26.94
CA VAL A 113 8.88 -17.43 -27.41
C VAL A 113 9.50 -16.68 -26.24
N ALA A 114 8.68 -16.00 -25.44
CA ALA A 114 9.17 -15.23 -24.27
C ALA A 114 9.73 -16.15 -23.16
N GLN A 115 9.18 -17.36 -22.98
CA GLN A 115 9.73 -18.34 -22.05
C GLN A 115 11.14 -18.79 -22.49
N ASN A 116 11.32 -19.09 -23.76
CA ASN A 116 12.61 -19.48 -24.31
C ASN A 116 13.65 -18.37 -24.24
N GLU A 117 13.25 -17.13 -24.55
CA GLU A 117 14.09 -15.95 -24.43
C GLU A 117 14.54 -15.74 -22.97
N ALA A 118 13.62 -15.83 -22.02
CA ALA A 118 13.92 -15.74 -20.60
C ALA A 118 14.84 -16.89 -20.12
N ALA A 119 14.62 -18.12 -20.57
CA ALA A 119 15.47 -19.26 -20.24
C ALA A 119 16.89 -19.06 -20.75
N SER A 120 17.07 -18.56 -21.99
CA SER A 120 18.39 -18.23 -22.55
C SER A 120 19.11 -17.18 -21.70
N TYR A 121 18.43 -16.08 -21.38
CA TYR A 121 18.96 -15.01 -20.52
C TYR A 121 19.36 -15.54 -19.13
N ILE A 122 18.49 -16.33 -18.48
CA ILE A 122 18.74 -16.88 -17.15
C ILE A 122 19.92 -17.84 -17.17
N ASN A 123 20.02 -18.71 -18.19
CA ASN A 123 21.13 -19.65 -18.33
C ASN A 123 22.45 -18.93 -18.53
N GLU A 124 22.50 -17.90 -19.37
CA GLU A 124 23.69 -17.11 -19.63
C GLU A 124 24.14 -16.33 -18.38
N ARG A 125 23.21 -15.71 -17.65
CA ARG A 125 23.54 -14.79 -16.56
C ARG A 125 23.73 -15.49 -15.21
N PHE A 126 22.97 -16.55 -14.91
CA PHE A 126 22.91 -17.22 -13.60
C PHE A 126 23.28 -18.70 -13.65
N GLY A 127 23.23 -19.31 -14.81
CA GLY A 127 23.48 -20.73 -15.00
C GLY A 127 22.21 -21.57 -15.01
N SER A 128 22.32 -22.79 -15.55
CA SER A 128 21.17 -23.70 -15.82
C SER A 128 20.35 -24.07 -14.58
N LYS A 129 20.95 -24.09 -13.39
CA LYS A 129 20.27 -24.39 -12.13
C LYS A 129 19.17 -23.39 -11.78
N TYR A 130 19.26 -22.16 -12.32
CA TYR A 130 18.32 -21.08 -12.06
C TYR A 130 17.14 -21.06 -13.03
N SER A 131 17.22 -21.75 -14.16
CA SER A 131 16.17 -21.76 -15.18
C SER A 131 15.09 -22.78 -14.87
N LYS A 132 13.84 -22.35 -14.97
CA LYS A 132 12.66 -23.19 -14.76
C LYS A 132 12.18 -23.73 -16.10
N HIS A 133 12.91 -24.66 -16.70
CA HIS A 133 12.50 -25.27 -17.97
C HIS A 133 11.15 -26.01 -17.85
N GLY A 134 10.20 -25.69 -18.72
CA GLY A 134 9.05 -26.53 -19.04
C GLY A 134 7.90 -26.56 -18.04
N SER A 135 7.82 -25.65 -17.07
CA SER A 135 6.66 -25.62 -16.16
C SER A 135 5.48 -24.92 -16.79
N LYS A 136 4.43 -25.67 -17.10
CA LYS A 136 3.12 -25.13 -17.49
C LYS A 136 2.55 -24.32 -16.33
N VAL A 137 2.39 -23.01 -16.51
CA VAL A 137 1.62 -22.16 -15.59
C VAL A 137 0.15 -22.44 -15.91
N LYS A 138 -0.62 -22.91 -14.93
CA LYS A 138 -2.08 -23.02 -15.07
C LYS A 138 -2.67 -21.61 -14.94
N ASN A 139 -3.45 -21.18 -15.92
CA ASN A 139 -4.24 -19.96 -15.81
C ASN A 139 -5.32 -20.14 -14.74
N ALA A 140 -5.71 -19.03 -14.09
CA ALA A 140 -6.91 -19.00 -13.28
C ALA A 140 -8.13 -19.27 -14.20
N SER A 141 -9.12 -20.01 -13.70
CA SER A 141 -10.38 -20.18 -14.43
C SER A 141 -11.06 -18.83 -14.63
N GLY A 142 -11.41 -18.50 -15.88
CA GLY A 142 -12.06 -17.23 -16.24
C GLY A 142 -11.12 -16.09 -16.69
N ALA A 143 -9.80 -16.33 -16.81
CA ALA A 143 -8.89 -15.38 -17.43
C ALA A 143 -9.16 -15.29 -18.94
N GLN A 144 -9.22 -14.08 -19.50
CA GLN A 144 -9.28 -13.88 -20.95
C GLN A 144 -8.03 -14.45 -21.61
N ASP A 145 -8.18 -15.54 -22.36
CA ASP A 145 -7.06 -16.27 -22.98
C ASP A 145 -6.34 -15.49 -24.09
N ALA A 146 -6.93 -14.35 -24.52
CA ALA A 146 -6.38 -13.53 -25.59
C ALA A 146 -5.11 -12.76 -25.18
N HIS A 147 -4.93 -12.47 -23.89
CA HIS A 147 -3.82 -11.65 -23.41
C HIS A 147 -2.74 -12.50 -22.73
N GLU A 148 -1.51 -11.99 -22.76
CA GLU A 148 -0.41 -12.47 -21.92
C GLU A 148 -0.33 -11.70 -20.60
N ALA A 149 0.47 -12.21 -19.66
CA ALA A 149 0.88 -11.48 -18.48
C ALA A 149 1.68 -10.22 -18.83
N ILE A 150 1.76 -9.28 -17.89
CA ILE A 150 2.58 -8.08 -18.04
C ILE A 150 4.05 -8.46 -17.88
N ARG A 151 4.80 -8.28 -18.96
CA ARG A 151 6.22 -8.61 -19.07
C ARG A 151 6.97 -7.62 -19.98
N PRO A 152 8.31 -7.57 -19.94
CA PRO A 152 9.07 -6.84 -20.95
C PRO A 152 8.86 -7.47 -22.33
N SER A 153 8.88 -6.64 -23.38
CA SER A 153 8.78 -7.09 -24.77
C SER A 153 9.97 -7.99 -25.15
N SER A 154 11.16 -7.67 -24.64
CA SER A 154 12.36 -8.50 -24.68
C SER A 154 13.09 -8.46 -23.33
N VAL A 155 13.49 -9.62 -22.82
CA VAL A 155 14.25 -9.74 -21.58
C VAL A 155 15.64 -9.14 -21.69
N PHE A 156 16.20 -9.06 -22.89
CA PHE A 156 17.53 -8.49 -23.16
C PHE A 156 17.55 -6.95 -23.10
N ASN A 157 16.39 -6.30 -23.04
CA ASN A 157 16.27 -4.90 -22.67
C ASN A 157 16.31 -4.76 -21.13
N THR A 158 17.48 -5.07 -20.54
CA THR A 158 17.63 -4.97 -19.08
C THR A 158 17.44 -3.52 -18.59
N PRO A 159 16.95 -3.31 -17.36
CA PRO A 159 16.78 -1.97 -16.82
C PRO A 159 18.02 -1.10 -16.93
N GLU A 160 19.21 -1.65 -16.73
CA GLU A 160 20.48 -0.94 -16.82
C GLU A 160 20.77 -0.47 -18.26
N LYS A 161 20.51 -1.34 -19.25
CA LYS A 161 20.76 -1.05 -20.67
C LYS A 161 19.89 0.09 -21.20
N ILE A 162 18.62 0.14 -20.77
CA ILE A 162 17.66 1.13 -21.28
C ILE A 162 17.45 2.32 -20.35
N ALA A 163 18.10 2.37 -19.17
CA ALA A 163 17.95 3.43 -18.17
C ALA A 163 18.11 4.84 -18.73
N LYS A 164 19.04 5.05 -19.68
CA LYS A 164 19.31 6.36 -20.28
C LYS A 164 18.19 6.90 -21.17
N TYR A 165 17.26 6.06 -21.58
CA TYR A 165 16.13 6.42 -22.43
C TYR A 165 14.83 6.63 -21.66
N LEU A 166 14.78 6.23 -20.37
CA LEU A 166 13.61 6.26 -19.52
C LEU A 166 13.69 7.41 -18.51
N ASP A 167 12.54 8.02 -18.25
CA ASP A 167 12.44 8.89 -17.07
C ASP A 167 12.48 8.07 -15.77
N LYS A 168 12.59 8.78 -14.65
CA LYS A 168 12.67 8.16 -13.31
C LYS A 168 11.51 7.22 -12.97
N ASP A 169 10.31 7.59 -13.39
CA ASP A 169 9.09 6.84 -13.05
C ASP A 169 8.93 5.64 -14.01
N GLN A 170 9.22 5.84 -15.27
CA GLN A 170 9.26 4.78 -16.28
C GLN A 170 10.29 3.70 -15.90
N LEU A 171 11.50 4.11 -15.52
CA LEU A 171 12.55 3.17 -15.12
C LEU A 171 12.16 2.37 -13.88
N LYS A 172 11.55 2.99 -12.87
CA LYS A 172 11.11 2.30 -11.66
C LYS A 172 10.06 1.23 -11.96
N LEU A 173 9.04 1.57 -12.75
CA LEU A 173 7.98 0.63 -13.09
C LEU A 173 8.50 -0.46 -14.02
N TYR A 174 9.29 -0.12 -15.01
CA TYR A 174 9.92 -1.09 -15.91
C TYR A 174 10.79 -2.08 -15.15
N THR A 175 11.65 -1.60 -14.25
CA THR A 175 12.50 -2.45 -13.39
C THR A 175 11.65 -3.41 -12.54
N LEU A 176 10.52 -2.93 -11.99
CA LEU A 176 9.60 -3.75 -11.22
C LEU A 176 9.01 -4.89 -12.08
N ILE A 177 8.55 -4.56 -13.29
CA ILE A 177 7.97 -5.52 -14.24
C ILE A 177 9.02 -6.52 -14.72
N TRP A 178 10.20 -6.03 -15.10
CA TRP A 178 11.30 -6.86 -15.59
C TRP A 178 11.79 -7.86 -14.54
N ASN A 179 12.06 -7.39 -13.32
CA ASN A 179 12.49 -8.24 -12.20
C ASN A 179 11.45 -9.32 -11.89
N ARG A 180 10.17 -8.97 -11.89
CA ARG A 180 9.08 -9.91 -11.62
C ARG A 180 8.97 -10.97 -12.69
N PHE A 181 9.06 -10.56 -13.96
CA PHE A 181 9.02 -11.49 -15.10
C PHE A 181 10.17 -12.48 -15.06
N VAL A 182 11.42 -12.00 -14.96
CA VAL A 182 12.59 -12.90 -14.89
C VAL A 182 12.51 -13.83 -13.70
N ALA A 183 12.18 -13.30 -12.51
CA ALA A 183 11.99 -14.10 -11.30
C ALA A 183 10.93 -15.22 -11.51
N SER A 184 9.83 -14.93 -12.21
CA SER A 184 8.76 -15.89 -12.48
C SER A 184 9.22 -17.09 -13.34
N GLN A 185 10.26 -16.89 -14.15
CA GLN A 185 10.87 -17.91 -15.01
C GLN A 185 12.07 -18.62 -14.35
N MET A 186 12.42 -18.24 -13.12
CA MET A 186 13.51 -18.86 -12.34
C MET A 186 13.01 -19.97 -11.44
N THR A 187 13.92 -20.86 -11.03
CA THR A 187 13.67 -21.90 -10.03
C THR A 187 13.34 -21.30 -8.66
N GLY A 188 12.60 -22.05 -7.85
CA GLY A 188 12.27 -21.66 -6.47
C GLY A 188 13.52 -21.58 -5.59
N ALA A 189 13.46 -20.73 -4.57
CA ALA A 189 14.47 -20.69 -3.52
C ALA A 189 14.31 -21.87 -2.56
N ILE A 190 15.44 -22.36 -2.01
CA ILE A 190 15.48 -23.43 -1.01
C ILE A 190 16.03 -22.84 0.28
N PHE A 191 15.31 -23.08 1.37
CA PHE A 191 15.69 -22.65 2.71
C PHE A 191 15.93 -23.85 3.59
N ASP A 192 17.02 -23.84 4.34
CA ASP A 192 17.18 -24.68 5.52
C ASP A 192 16.45 -24.01 6.67
N THR A 193 15.53 -24.72 7.28
CA THR A 193 14.75 -24.27 8.43
C THR A 193 15.05 -25.10 9.65
N MET A 194 15.10 -24.47 10.82
CA MET A 194 15.31 -25.13 12.10
C MET A 194 14.28 -24.63 13.10
N ALA A 195 13.49 -25.54 13.63
CA ALA A 195 12.57 -25.25 14.73
C ALA A 195 13.06 -25.96 15.99
N VAL A 196 13.10 -25.23 17.10
CA VAL A 196 13.61 -25.73 18.39
C VAL A 196 12.59 -25.48 19.48
N LYS A 197 12.38 -26.48 20.34
CA LYS A 197 11.68 -26.30 21.62
C LYS A 197 12.66 -26.42 22.77
N LEU A 198 12.58 -25.47 23.68
CA LEU A 198 13.36 -25.39 24.91
C LEU A 198 12.41 -25.62 26.07
N SER A 199 12.82 -26.39 27.07
CA SER A 199 11.98 -26.66 28.23
C SER A 199 12.72 -26.46 29.56
N GLN A 200 11.97 -26.03 30.54
CA GLN A 200 12.37 -25.99 31.95
C GLN A 200 11.11 -26.18 32.82
N ASN A 201 11.13 -27.15 33.73
CA ASN A 201 10.00 -27.42 34.64
C ASN A 201 8.64 -27.46 34.00
N GLY A 202 8.55 -28.06 32.79
CA GLY A 202 7.33 -28.14 31.97
C GLY A 202 7.01 -26.89 31.15
N VAL A 203 7.63 -25.74 31.41
CA VAL A 203 7.47 -24.53 30.60
C VAL A 203 8.28 -24.66 29.33
N GLN A 204 7.62 -24.42 28.18
CA GLN A 204 8.22 -24.57 26.86
C GLN A 204 8.29 -23.24 26.11
N PHE A 205 9.44 -22.99 25.46
CA PHE A 205 9.66 -21.90 24.52
C PHE A 205 10.01 -22.44 23.15
N ALA A 206 9.52 -21.79 22.08
CA ALA A 206 9.82 -22.18 20.70
C ALA A 206 10.62 -21.08 19.99
N ALA A 207 11.62 -21.48 19.23
CA ALA A 207 12.39 -20.64 18.34
C ALA A 207 12.43 -21.22 16.94
N ASN A 208 12.38 -20.36 15.92
CA ASN A 208 12.48 -20.73 14.51
C ASN A 208 13.63 -19.97 13.86
N GLY A 209 14.42 -20.64 13.07
CA GLY A 209 15.47 -20.08 12.23
C GLY A 209 15.29 -20.50 10.78
N SER A 210 15.77 -19.67 9.87
CA SER A 210 15.78 -19.96 8.44
C SER A 210 17.01 -19.35 7.79
N GLN A 211 17.61 -20.07 6.87
CA GLN A 211 18.73 -19.62 6.06
C GLN A 211 18.52 -20.02 4.62
N VAL A 212 18.85 -19.13 3.69
CA VAL A 212 18.84 -19.46 2.26
C VAL A 212 19.94 -20.48 1.98
N LYS A 213 19.57 -21.66 1.45
CA LYS A 213 20.47 -22.68 0.96
C LYS A 213 20.76 -22.52 -0.52
N PHE A 214 19.72 -22.19 -1.28
CA PHE A 214 19.79 -21.86 -2.69
C PHE A 214 18.84 -20.68 -2.96
N ASP A 215 19.36 -19.59 -3.49
CA ASP A 215 18.60 -18.35 -3.65
C ASP A 215 17.58 -18.39 -4.80
N GLY A 216 17.84 -19.16 -5.87
CA GLY A 216 16.91 -19.25 -6.98
C GLY A 216 16.47 -17.89 -7.49
N TYR A 217 15.14 -17.65 -7.55
CA TYR A 217 14.60 -16.36 -8.00
C TYR A 217 14.95 -15.16 -7.11
N LEU A 218 15.38 -15.39 -5.87
CA LEU A 218 15.81 -14.32 -4.96
C LEU A 218 17.08 -13.61 -5.44
N ALA A 219 17.84 -14.20 -6.36
CA ALA A 219 19.00 -13.56 -6.98
C ALA A 219 18.62 -12.25 -7.71
N ILE A 220 17.39 -12.15 -8.20
CA ILE A 220 16.86 -10.94 -8.88
C ILE A 220 15.76 -10.26 -8.06
N TYR A 221 14.86 -11.05 -7.49
CA TYR A 221 13.68 -10.56 -6.80
C TYR A 221 13.88 -10.66 -5.29
N ASN A 222 14.59 -9.65 -4.75
CA ASN A 222 14.96 -9.64 -3.34
C ASN A 222 13.74 -9.33 -2.47
N ASP A 223 13.22 -10.35 -1.84
CA ASP A 223 12.21 -10.26 -0.81
C ASP A 223 12.97 -10.28 0.52
N SER A 224 12.71 -9.33 1.40
CA SER A 224 13.48 -8.98 2.61
C SER A 224 13.55 -10.07 3.70
N ASP A 225 13.60 -11.33 3.33
CA ASP A 225 13.80 -12.45 4.26
C ASP A 225 15.23 -12.39 4.82
N LYS A 226 15.33 -11.85 6.01
CA LYS A 226 16.59 -11.84 6.76
C LYS A 226 16.95 -13.27 7.14
N ASN A 227 18.11 -13.73 6.67
CA ASN A 227 18.74 -14.94 7.19
C ASN A 227 18.86 -14.83 8.71
N LYS A 228 18.06 -15.61 9.44
CA LYS A 228 18.06 -15.65 10.91
C LYS A 228 18.26 -17.09 11.35
N MET A 229 19.50 -17.56 11.19
CA MET A 229 19.84 -18.92 11.61
C MET A 229 19.99 -19.00 13.12
N LEU A 230 19.41 -20.04 13.72
CA LEU A 230 19.66 -20.41 15.10
C LEU A 230 21.06 -21.01 15.25
N PRO A 231 21.69 -20.95 16.45
CA PRO A 231 22.88 -21.74 16.74
C PRO A 231 22.61 -23.22 16.48
N ASP A 232 23.63 -23.98 16.11
CA ASP A 232 23.48 -25.44 16.02
C ASP A 232 23.19 -26.04 17.37
N MET A 233 22.12 -26.83 17.43
CA MET A 233 21.59 -27.44 18.67
C MET A 233 21.17 -28.88 18.41
N LYS A 234 21.35 -29.70 19.46
CA LYS A 234 20.89 -31.08 19.52
C LYS A 234 19.96 -31.23 20.71
N VAL A 235 19.08 -32.23 20.66
CA VAL A 235 18.24 -32.62 21.79
C VAL A 235 19.16 -32.98 22.97
N GLY A 236 18.81 -32.48 24.16
CA GLY A 236 19.62 -32.61 25.40
C GLY A 236 20.62 -31.48 25.62
N ASP A 237 20.90 -30.64 24.65
CA ASP A 237 21.78 -29.48 24.83
C ASP A 237 21.20 -28.49 25.87
N LEU A 238 22.12 -27.87 26.66
CA LEU A 238 21.76 -26.80 27.57
C LEU A 238 21.94 -25.42 26.91
N VAL A 239 20.94 -24.56 27.07
CA VAL A 239 20.94 -23.15 26.63
C VAL A 239 20.61 -22.25 27.83
N LYS A 240 21.27 -21.12 27.93
CA LYS A 240 21.07 -20.18 29.05
C LYS A 240 20.07 -19.08 28.67
N GLN A 241 19.08 -18.86 29.52
CA GLN A 241 18.23 -17.69 29.45
C GLN A 241 19.03 -16.44 29.88
N VAL A 242 19.06 -15.46 28.99
CA VAL A 242 19.71 -14.16 29.25
C VAL A 242 18.70 -13.19 29.86
N ASN A 243 17.52 -13.15 29.27
CA ASN A 243 16.46 -12.25 29.68
C ASN A 243 15.08 -12.82 29.31
N SER A 244 14.10 -12.64 30.18
CA SER A 244 12.68 -12.82 29.89
C SER A 244 11.96 -11.48 30.03
N LYS A 245 11.14 -11.15 29.04
CA LYS A 245 10.38 -9.90 29.01
C LYS A 245 8.93 -10.24 28.73
N PRO A 246 8.08 -10.29 29.77
CA PRO A 246 6.64 -10.33 29.53
C PRO A 246 6.17 -9.00 28.98
N GLU A 247 5.42 -9.04 27.91
CA GLU A 247 4.84 -7.86 27.24
C GLU A 247 3.34 -8.07 27.08
N GLN A 248 2.57 -7.08 27.49
CA GLN A 248 1.15 -7.05 27.26
C GLN A 248 0.89 -6.51 25.85
N HIS A 249 0.09 -7.26 25.08
CA HIS A 249 -0.37 -6.84 23.74
C HIS A 249 -1.89 -6.86 23.70
N PHE A 250 -2.44 -5.86 23.07
CA PHE A 250 -3.88 -5.81 22.78
C PHE A 250 -4.12 -6.15 21.31
N THR A 251 -5.21 -6.86 21.04
CA THR A 251 -5.66 -7.07 19.67
C THR A 251 -5.98 -5.74 19.03
N GLN A 252 -5.51 -5.55 17.82
CA GLN A 252 -5.81 -4.36 17.03
C GLN A 252 -6.96 -4.67 16.05
N PRO A 253 -7.84 -3.69 15.77
CA PRO A 253 -8.84 -3.86 14.73
C PRO A 253 -8.16 -4.04 13.38
N PRO A 254 -8.88 -4.61 12.37
CA PRO A 254 -8.36 -4.66 11.01
C PRO A 254 -7.93 -3.29 10.53
N ALA A 255 -6.78 -3.21 9.87
CA ALA A 255 -6.30 -1.95 9.34
C ALA A 255 -7.22 -1.45 8.22
N ARG A 256 -7.43 -0.12 8.14
CA ARG A 256 -8.12 0.49 7.00
C ARG A 256 -7.43 0.14 5.68
N TYR A 257 -8.18 0.07 4.61
CA TYR A 257 -7.67 -0.25 3.27
C TYR A 257 -6.65 0.77 2.78
N SER A 258 -5.57 0.28 2.20
CA SER A 258 -4.72 1.05 1.28
C SER A 258 -5.21 0.83 -0.15
N GLU A 259 -4.68 1.57 -1.15
CA GLU A 259 -4.99 1.28 -2.56
C GLU A 259 -4.69 -0.19 -2.90
N ALA A 260 -3.53 -0.72 -2.48
CA ALA A 260 -3.15 -2.10 -2.74
C ALA A 260 -4.08 -3.13 -2.09
N THR A 261 -4.43 -2.94 -0.81
CA THR A 261 -5.31 -3.89 -0.12
C THR A 261 -6.75 -3.79 -0.59
N LEU A 262 -7.21 -2.62 -1.06
CA LEU A 262 -8.54 -2.47 -1.65
C LEU A 262 -8.62 -3.20 -3.00
N ILE A 263 -7.61 -3.06 -3.87
CA ILE A 263 -7.54 -3.81 -5.14
C ILE A 263 -7.57 -5.32 -4.87
N LYS A 264 -6.76 -5.78 -3.91
CA LYS A 264 -6.72 -7.18 -3.52
C LYS A 264 -8.10 -7.69 -3.10
N THR A 265 -8.80 -6.94 -2.24
CA THR A 265 -10.15 -7.32 -1.78
C THR A 265 -11.17 -7.30 -2.91
N LEU A 266 -11.12 -6.32 -3.81
CA LEU A 266 -11.98 -6.28 -4.99
C LEU A 266 -11.78 -7.52 -5.88
N GLU A 267 -10.52 -7.85 -6.19
CA GLU A 267 -10.15 -9.03 -6.98
C GLU A 267 -10.58 -10.34 -6.31
N GLU A 268 -10.32 -10.53 -5.01
CA GLU A 268 -10.69 -11.72 -4.24
C GLU A 268 -12.21 -11.94 -4.18
N ASN A 269 -12.99 -10.86 -4.28
CA ASN A 269 -14.47 -10.92 -4.32
C ASN A 269 -15.04 -10.92 -5.74
N GLY A 270 -14.20 -10.96 -6.78
CA GLY A 270 -14.66 -10.94 -8.18
C GLY A 270 -15.24 -9.60 -8.63
N VAL A 271 -14.98 -8.52 -7.89
CA VAL A 271 -15.48 -7.17 -8.17
C VAL A 271 -14.46 -6.38 -8.99
N GLY A 272 -14.87 -5.93 -10.15
CA GLY A 272 -14.02 -5.17 -11.08
C GLY A 272 -13.18 -6.05 -12.01
N ARG A 273 -12.56 -5.39 -12.96
CA ARG A 273 -11.70 -5.97 -14.00
C ARG A 273 -10.43 -5.12 -14.14
N PRO A 274 -9.41 -5.57 -14.87
CA PRO A 274 -8.18 -4.80 -15.10
C PRO A 274 -8.40 -3.35 -15.54
N SER A 275 -9.48 -3.07 -16.27
CA SER A 275 -9.83 -1.73 -16.73
C SER A 275 -10.50 -0.85 -15.67
N THR A 276 -11.10 -1.41 -14.63
CA THR A 276 -11.96 -0.68 -13.68
C THR A 276 -11.35 -0.43 -12.31
N TYR A 277 -10.33 -1.18 -11.86
CA TYR A 277 -9.72 -0.98 -10.53
C TYR A 277 -9.24 0.46 -10.30
N ALA A 278 -8.45 1.00 -11.22
CA ALA A 278 -7.92 2.36 -11.07
C ALA A 278 -9.02 3.44 -11.16
N PRO A 279 -9.96 3.41 -12.12
CA PRO A 279 -11.10 4.34 -12.18
C PRO A 279 -11.98 4.29 -10.93
N THR A 280 -12.25 3.12 -10.38
CA THR A 280 -13.07 2.97 -9.15
C THR A 280 -12.40 3.66 -7.96
N ILE A 281 -11.12 3.39 -7.73
CA ILE A 281 -10.34 4.02 -6.65
C ILE A 281 -10.24 5.54 -6.84
N GLU A 282 -10.11 6.00 -8.09
CA GLU A 282 -10.10 7.43 -8.38
C GLU A 282 -11.49 8.06 -8.14
N THR A 283 -12.57 7.40 -8.54
CA THR A 283 -13.92 7.90 -8.43
C THR A 283 -14.35 8.12 -6.98
N ILE A 284 -14.11 7.15 -6.08
CA ILE A 284 -14.49 7.29 -4.67
C ILE A 284 -13.74 8.43 -3.98
N GLN A 285 -12.50 8.73 -4.41
CA GLN A 285 -11.73 9.86 -3.90
C GLN A 285 -12.17 11.18 -4.54
N LYS A 286 -12.41 11.19 -5.86
CA LYS A 286 -12.84 12.38 -6.60
C LYS A 286 -14.22 12.88 -6.17
N ARG A 287 -15.11 11.95 -5.83
CA ARG A 287 -16.44 12.25 -5.28
C ARG A 287 -16.40 12.55 -3.78
N TYR A 288 -15.20 12.55 -3.19
CA TYR A 288 -15.01 12.81 -1.77
C TYR A 288 -15.77 11.84 -0.84
N TYR A 289 -16.01 10.63 -1.28
CA TYR A 289 -16.61 9.58 -0.42
C TYR A 289 -15.58 9.05 0.58
N VAL A 290 -14.32 9.02 0.16
CA VAL A 290 -13.18 8.67 1.00
C VAL A 290 -12.05 9.69 0.83
N ARG A 291 -11.25 9.85 1.86
CA ARG A 291 -9.97 10.57 1.81
C ARG A 291 -8.82 9.63 2.08
N LEU A 292 -7.65 9.94 1.53
CA LEU A 292 -6.43 9.19 1.80
C LEU A 292 -5.64 9.88 2.92
N ALA A 293 -5.56 9.24 4.10
CA ALA A 293 -4.76 9.66 5.24
C ALA A 293 -3.70 8.60 5.54
N SER A 294 -2.43 9.00 5.64
CA SER A 294 -1.31 8.07 5.89
C SER A 294 -1.31 6.81 5.01
N LYS A 295 -1.61 6.99 3.71
CA LYS A 295 -1.75 5.91 2.70
C LYS A 295 -2.93 4.94 2.96
N ARG A 296 -3.88 5.30 3.81
CA ARG A 296 -5.08 4.52 4.13
C ARG A 296 -6.33 5.31 3.77
N PHE A 297 -7.36 4.62 3.30
CA PHE A 297 -8.65 5.24 3.06
C PHE A 297 -9.42 5.41 4.36
N GLU A 298 -9.96 6.60 4.54
CA GLU A 298 -10.90 6.93 5.60
C GLU A 298 -12.19 7.41 4.95
N PRO A 299 -13.38 6.92 5.36
CA PRO A 299 -14.63 7.47 4.90
C PRO A 299 -14.74 8.93 5.33
N THR A 300 -15.43 9.73 4.52
CA THR A 300 -15.81 11.09 4.89
C THR A 300 -17.26 11.07 5.37
N GLU A 301 -17.68 12.13 6.04
CA GLU A 301 -19.08 12.30 6.45
C GLU A 301 -20.04 12.19 5.25
N LEU A 302 -19.71 12.82 4.11
CA LEU A 302 -20.45 12.65 2.86
C LEU A 302 -20.50 11.18 2.42
N GLY A 303 -19.36 10.47 2.49
CA GLY A 303 -19.28 9.07 2.12
C GLY A 303 -20.17 8.19 3.01
N GLU A 304 -20.20 8.45 4.30
CA GLU A 304 -21.05 7.70 5.26
C GLU A 304 -22.53 7.95 4.99
N VAL A 305 -22.94 9.21 4.78
CA VAL A 305 -24.33 9.56 4.45
C VAL A 305 -24.77 8.93 3.13
N VAL A 306 -23.97 9.07 2.07
CA VAL A 306 -24.27 8.47 0.76
C VAL A 306 -24.34 6.95 0.87
N ASN A 307 -23.40 6.31 1.55
CA ASN A 307 -23.40 4.85 1.74
C ASN A 307 -24.65 4.39 2.47
N LYS A 308 -25.06 5.09 3.54
CA LYS A 308 -26.28 4.76 4.30
C LYS A 308 -27.51 4.81 3.40
N LEU A 309 -27.69 5.90 2.64
CA LEU A 309 -28.82 6.05 1.72
C LEU A 309 -28.86 4.96 0.64
N ILE A 310 -27.72 4.69 0.02
CA ILE A 310 -27.66 3.70 -1.06
C ILE A 310 -27.92 2.28 -0.52
N VAL A 311 -27.40 1.94 0.66
CA VAL A 311 -27.67 0.64 1.29
C VAL A 311 -29.15 0.50 1.66
N GLU A 312 -29.80 1.58 2.10
CA GLU A 312 -31.21 1.58 2.50
C GLU A 312 -32.17 1.44 1.31
N TYR A 313 -31.93 2.19 0.23
CA TYR A 313 -32.83 2.23 -0.92
C TYR A 313 -32.49 1.26 -2.04
N PHE A 314 -31.23 0.78 -2.09
CA PHE A 314 -30.73 -0.12 -3.13
C PHE A 314 -30.00 -1.33 -2.55
N PRO A 315 -30.60 -2.09 -1.60
CA PRO A 315 -29.90 -3.16 -0.88
C PRO A 315 -29.40 -4.28 -1.79
N ASP A 316 -30.13 -4.57 -2.87
CA ASP A 316 -29.80 -5.65 -3.81
C ASP A 316 -28.61 -5.30 -4.68
N ILE A 317 -28.42 -4.01 -5.01
CA ILE A 317 -27.34 -3.53 -5.85
C ILE A 317 -26.07 -3.24 -5.04
N VAL A 318 -26.23 -2.67 -3.84
CA VAL A 318 -25.11 -2.35 -2.94
C VAL A 318 -24.71 -3.59 -2.14
N ASN A 319 -24.35 -4.63 -2.87
CA ASN A 319 -23.98 -5.93 -2.37
C ASN A 319 -22.71 -6.39 -3.11
N VAL A 320 -21.72 -6.88 -2.36
CA VAL A 320 -20.46 -7.36 -2.95
C VAL A 320 -20.71 -8.51 -3.93
N THR A 321 -21.65 -9.41 -3.61
CA THR A 321 -22.01 -10.56 -4.47
C THR A 321 -22.70 -10.11 -5.74
N PHE A 322 -23.56 -9.10 -5.70
CA PHE A 322 -24.27 -8.59 -6.88
C PHE A 322 -23.29 -8.13 -7.98
N THR A 323 -22.31 -7.30 -7.62
CA THR A 323 -21.33 -6.81 -8.60
C THR A 323 -20.53 -7.96 -9.20
N ALA A 324 -20.10 -8.92 -8.38
CA ALA A 324 -19.36 -10.10 -8.85
C ALA A 324 -20.21 -10.99 -9.77
N GLU A 325 -21.50 -11.16 -9.47
CA GLU A 325 -22.44 -11.91 -10.32
C GLU A 325 -22.71 -11.19 -11.64
N MET A 326 -22.87 -9.87 -11.61
CA MET A 326 -23.02 -9.08 -12.84
C MET A 326 -21.79 -9.18 -13.74
N GLU A 327 -20.59 -9.05 -13.18
CA GLU A 327 -19.33 -9.23 -13.92
C GLU A 327 -19.25 -10.64 -14.55
N ARG A 328 -19.66 -11.68 -13.82
CA ARG A 328 -19.69 -13.05 -14.33
C ARG A 328 -20.73 -13.22 -15.47
N LYS A 329 -21.93 -12.63 -15.31
CA LYS A 329 -22.95 -12.65 -16.38
C LYS A 329 -22.43 -11.97 -17.65
N LEU A 330 -21.69 -10.86 -17.51
CA LEU A 330 -21.08 -10.18 -18.66
C LEU A 330 -19.98 -11.03 -19.31
N ASP A 331 -19.18 -11.76 -18.54
CA ASP A 331 -18.22 -12.74 -19.08
C ASP A 331 -18.95 -13.88 -19.82
N ASP A 332 -20.10 -14.35 -19.31
CA ASP A 332 -20.92 -15.38 -19.97
C ASP A 332 -21.55 -14.85 -21.28
N VAL A 333 -21.91 -13.55 -21.37
CA VAL A 333 -22.32 -12.90 -22.62
C VAL A 333 -21.17 -12.86 -23.61
N GLU A 334 -19.93 -12.53 -23.18
CA GLU A 334 -18.74 -12.48 -24.05
C GLU A 334 -18.49 -13.82 -24.75
N VAL A 335 -18.70 -14.93 -24.05
CA VAL A 335 -18.50 -16.28 -24.61
C VAL A 335 -19.77 -16.87 -25.23
N GLY A 336 -20.85 -16.11 -25.37
CA GLY A 336 -22.09 -16.50 -26.01
C GLY A 336 -22.96 -17.50 -25.23
N LYS A 337 -22.80 -17.61 -23.90
CA LYS A 337 -23.65 -18.47 -23.05
C LYS A 337 -24.91 -17.78 -22.58
N GLU A 338 -24.90 -16.45 -22.49
CA GLU A 338 -26.04 -15.62 -22.07
C GLU A 338 -26.30 -14.53 -23.10
N GLU A 339 -27.58 -14.14 -23.24
CA GLU A 339 -27.98 -13.02 -24.09
C GLU A 339 -27.95 -11.71 -23.29
N TRP A 340 -27.29 -10.68 -23.83
CA TRP A 340 -27.12 -9.41 -23.13
C TRP A 340 -28.46 -8.72 -22.81
N GLN A 341 -29.48 -8.84 -23.70
CA GLN A 341 -30.80 -8.27 -23.48
C GLN A 341 -31.45 -8.85 -22.24
N LYS A 342 -31.33 -10.16 -22.03
CA LYS A 342 -31.85 -10.86 -20.85
C LYS A 342 -31.18 -10.38 -19.57
N VAL A 343 -29.83 -10.25 -19.59
CA VAL A 343 -29.07 -9.76 -18.43
C VAL A 343 -29.49 -8.36 -18.04
N ILE A 344 -29.69 -7.46 -19.03
CA ILE A 344 -30.14 -6.09 -18.77
C ILE A 344 -31.58 -6.06 -18.27
N ASP A 345 -32.47 -6.84 -18.85
CA ASP A 345 -33.89 -6.88 -18.44
C ASP A 345 -34.05 -7.40 -16.99
N GLU A 346 -33.34 -8.45 -16.62
CA GLU A 346 -33.30 -8.99 -15.26
C GLU A 346 -32.78 -7.96 -14.24
N PHE A 347 -31.82 -7.14 -14.64
CA PHE A 347 -31.30 -6.06 -13.80
C PHE A 347 -32.25 -4.88 -13.71
N TYR A 348 -32.76 -4.40 -14.85
CA TYR A 348 -33.51 -3.14 -14.92
C TYR A 348 -34.87 -3.20 -14.24
N LYS A 349 -35.57 -4.33 -14.32
CA LYS A 349 -36.93 -4.51 -13.75
C LYS A 349 -36.97 -4.29 -12.22
N PRO A 350 -36.13 -4.91 -11.40
CA PRO A 350 -36.08 -4.59 -9.98
C PRO A 350 -35.52 -3.20 -9.71
N PHE A 351 -34.47 -2.80 -10.39
CA PHE A 351 -33.81 -1.51 -10.24
C PHE A 351 -34.75 -0.33 -10.47
N SER A 352 -35.58 -0.36 -11.52
CA SER A 352 -36.54 0.71 -11.81
C SER A 352 -37.55 0.90 -10.70
N LYS A 353 -37.95 -0.18 -10.01
CA LYS A 353 -38.86 -0.13 -8.85
C LYS A 353 -38.17 0.49 -7.63
N GLU A 354 -36.93 0.12 -7.39
CA GLU A 354 -36.13 0.72 -6.29
C GLU A 354 -35.90 2.21 -6.53
N VAL A 355 -35.61 2.62 -7.77
CA VAL A 355 -35.48 4.04 -8.14
C VAL A 355 -36.78 4.79 -7.88
N ALA A 356 -37.94 4.29 -8.35
CA ALA A 356 -39.23 4.94 -8.12
C ALA A 356 -39.53 5.09 -6.62
N LYS A 357 -39.27 4.05 -5.83
CA LYS A 357 -39.42 4.12 -4.38
C LYS A 357 -38.48 5.15 -3.74
N ALA A 358 -37.20 5.18 -4.18
CA ALA A 358 -36.23 6.14 -3.67
C ALA A 358 -36.60 7.60 -4.03
N GLU A 359 -37.16 7.84 -5.23
CA GLU A 359 -37.62 9.17 -5.65
C GLU A 359 -38.80 9.67 -4.80
N GLU A 360 -39.68 8.78 -4.34
CA GLU A 360 -40.84 9.10 -3.53
C GLU A 360 -40.48 9.25 -2.04
N GLU A 361 -39.70 8.33 -1.48
CA GLU A 361 -39.48 8.20 -0.06
C GLU A 361 -38.18 8.86 0.45
N MET A 362 -37.19 9.07 -0.42
CA MET A 362 -35.89 9.57 0.02
C MET A 362 -35.94 11.04 0.45
N GLU A 363 -35.75 11.25 1.74
CA GLU A 363 -35.65 12.62 2.29
C GLU A 363 -34.35 13.30 1.80
N LYS A 364 -34.47 14.60 1.48
CA LYS A 364 -33.28 15.42 1.20
C LYS A 364 -32.48 15.62 2.49
N ILE A 365 -31.44 14.81 2.68
CA ILE A 365 -30.52 15.00 3.80
C ILE A 365 -29.69 16.25 3.54
N GLN A 366 -29.96 17.30 4.32
CA GLN A 366 -29.06 18.43 4.42
C GLN A 366 -28.00 18.09 5.48
N ILE A 367 -26.74 17.98 5.06
CA ILE A 367 -25.62 17.95 6.00
C ILE A 367 -25.71 19.27 6.76
N LYS A 368 -25.94 19.20 8.08
CA LYS A 368 -26.10 20.41 8.91
C LYS A 368 -24.82 21.24 8.79
N ASP A 369 -25.03 22.50 8.41
CA ASP A 369 -23.94 23.47 8.37
C ASP A 369 -23.40 23.66 9.80
N GLU A 370 -22.10 23.43 10.01
CA GLU A 370 -21.44 23.70 11.30
C GLU A 370 -21.17 25.18 11.42
N PRO A 371 -21.51 25.86 12.55
CA PRO A 371 -21.13 27.26 12.75
C PRO A 371 -19.62 27.44 12.68
N ALA A 372 -19.17 28.44 11.92
CA ALA A 372 -17.74 28.74 11.79
C ALA A 372 -17.19 29.56 12.97
N GLY A 373 -18.06 30.16 13.80
CA GLY A 373 -17.67 30.96 14.97
C GLY A 373 -17.31 32.41 14.66
N PHE A 374 -17.49 32.87 13.42
CA PHE A 374 -17.27 34.26 13.02
C PHE A 374 -18.28 34.72 11.96
N ASN A 375 -18.37 36.01 11.71
CA ASN A 375 -19.34 36.61 10.79
C ASN A 375 -18.70 36.90 9.43
N CYS A 376 -19.56 36.97 8.41
CA CYS A 376 -19.21 37.32 7.05
C CYS A 376 -18.74 38.77 6.95
N GLU A 377 -17.58 39.01 6.40
CA GLU A 377 -16.99 40.34 6.20
C GLU A 377 -17.77 41.21 5.20
N VAL A 378 -18.62 40.58 4.34
CA VAL A 378 -19.39 41.27 3.29
C VAL A 378 -20.76 41.70 3.80
N CYS A 379 -21.49 40.86 4.54
CA CYS A 379 -22.88 41.14 4.93
C CYS A 379 -23.16 41.04 6.44
N GLY A 380 -22.15 40.70 7.26
CA GLY A 380 -22.29 40.56 8.70
C GLY A 380 -23.01 39.31 9.20
N SER A 381 -23.59 38.48 8.31
CA SER A 381 -24.28 37.25 8.69
C SER A 381 -23.30 36.15 9.18
N PRO A 382 -23.72 35.22 10.02
CA PRO A 382 -22.83 34.14 10.48
C PRO A 382 -22.21 33.36 9.34
N MET A 383 -20.94 33.00 9.46
CA MET A 383 -20.30 32.04 8.55
C MET A 383 -20.52 30.64 9.04
N VAL A 384 -20.69 29.74 8.09
CA VAL A 384 -20.89 28.30 8.32
C VAL A 384 -19.86 27.48 7.54
N ILE A 385 -19.56 26.28 8.04
CA ILE A 385 -18.70 25.32 7.35
C ILE A 385 -19.57 24.48 6.44
N LYS A 386 -19.36 24.60 5.13
CA LYS A 386 -20.02 23.74 4.12
C LYS A 386 -19.05 22.74 3.51
N LEU A 387 -19.60 21.62 3.08
CA LEU A 387 -18.85 20.61 2.34
C LEU A 387 -19.01 20.86 0.83
N GLY A 388 -17.92 21.22 0.18
CA GLY A 388 -17.84 21.42 -1.26
C GLY A 388 -17.09 20.28 -1.98
N ARG A 389 -17.05 20.37 -3.30
CA ARG A 389 -16.36 19.42 -4.18
C ARG A 389 -14.88 19.18 -3.81
N PHE A 390 -14.24 20.16 -3.19
CA PHE A 390 -12.82 20.13 -2.83
C PHE A 390 -12.56 20.00 -1.33
N GLY A 391 -13.61 19.75 -0.53
CA GLY A 391 -13.55 19.66 0.92
C GLY A 391 -14.35 20.74 1.63
N LYS A 392 -14.20 20.82 2.95
CA LYS A 392 -14.87 21.82 3.78
C LYS A 392 -14.35 23.24 3.46
N PHE A 393 -15.25 24.22 3.43
CA PHE A 393 -14.96 25.64 3.24
C PHE A 393 -15.92 26.49 4.07
N TYR A 394 -15.56 27.71 4.37
CA TYR A 394 -16.46 28.68 5.00
C TYR A 394 -17.36 29.31 3.95
N ALA A 395 -18.65 29.35 4.22
CA ALA A 395 -19.65 30.01 3.39
C ALA A 395 -20.54 30.91 4.24
N CYS A 396 -21.02 32.00 3.66
CA CYS A 396 -22.01 32.85 4.32
C CYS A 396 -23.36 32.12 4.45
N SER A 397 -23.97 32.16 5.63
CA SER A 397 -25.29 31.56 5.87
C SER A 397 -26.42 32.24 5.09
N ASN A 398 -26.20 33.51 4.64
CA ASN A 398 -27.17 34.28 3.86
C ASN A 398 -27.11 33.97 2.35
N PHE A 399 -26.68 32.78 1.96
CA PHE A 399 -26.79 32.34 0.56
C PHE A 399 -28.26 32.06 0.22
N PRO A 400 -28.78 32.49 -0.97
CA PRO A 400 -28.07 32.99 -2.14
C PRO A 400 -27.77 34.48 -2.23
N ASP A 401 -28.27 35.30 -1.29
CA ASP A 401 -28.13 36.77 -1.33
C ASP A 401 -26.68 37.21 -1.12
N CYS A 402 -25.95 36.51 -0.25
CA CYS A 402 -24.51 36.68 -0.08
C CYS A 402 -23.77 35.41 -0.48
N ARG A 403 -22.95 35.50 -1.52
CA ARG A 403 -22.17 34.38 -2.04
C ARG A 403 -20.72 34.34 -1.53
N HIS A 404 -20.45 35.04 -0.44
CA HIS A 404 -19.10 35.09 0.12
C HIS A 404 -18.66 33.68 0.62
N THR A 405 -17.49 33.25 0.17
CA THR A 405 -16.87 31.99 0.59
C THR A 405 -15.40 32.17 0.90
N GLN A 406 -14.90 31.45 1.88
CA GLN A 406 -13.49 31.48 2.30
C GLN A 406 -12.95 30.08 2.48
N ALA A 407 -11.73 29.83 2.00
CA ALA A 407 -11.09 28.53 2.21
C ALA A 407 -10.72 28.35 3.69
N ILE A 408 -10.93 27.14 4.22
CA ILE A 408 -10.41 26.77 5.53
C ILE A 408 -8.89 26.62 5.41
N VAL A 409 -8.15 27.57 5.94
CA VAL A 409 -6.70 27.57 5.94
C VAL A 409 -6.18 27.06 7.29
N LYS A 410 -5.13 26.29 7.26
CA LYS A 410 -4.46 25.81 8.46
C LYS A 410 -3.26 26.69 8.74
N GLU A 411 -3.39 27.54 9.74
CA GLU A 411 -2.28 28.32 10.26
C GLU A 411 -1.29 27.41 10.98
N ILE A 412 0.00 27.68 10.82
CA ILE A 412 1.07 26.91 11.50
C ILE A 412 1.61 27.60 12.75
N GLY A 413 1.01 28.75 13.14
CA GLY A 413 1.41 29.53 14.30
C GLY A 413 2.73 30.27 14.12
N VAL A 414 3.10 30.59 12.89
CA VAL A 414 4.34 31.30 12.55
C VAL A 414 3.99 32.58 11.82
N THR A 415 4.48 33.71 12.34
CA THR A 415 4.39 35.02 11.66
C THR A 415 5.18 34.99 10.36
N CYS A 416 4.67 35.58 9.30
CA CYS A 416 5.33 35.59 8.00
C CYS A 416 6.71 36.26 8.09
N PRO A 417 7.81 35.55 7.72
CA PRO A 417 9.15 36.10 7.81
C PRO A 417 9.45 37.23 6.80
N ASN A 418 8.56 37.40 5.80
CA ASN A 418 8.73 38.45 4.79
C ASN A 418 8.02 39.76 5.15
N CYS A 419 6.74 39.68 5.50
CA CYS A 419 5.96 40.90 5.79
C CYS A 419 5.81 41.20 7.28
N HIS A 420 6.12 40.27 8.17
CA HIS A 420 6.00 40.36 9.64
C HIS A 420 4.61 40.75 10.17
N GLN A 421 3.59 40.74 9.30
CA GLN A 421 2.20 41.13 9.63
C GLN A 421 1.23 39.95 9.42
N GLY A 422 1.45 39.13 8.42
CA GLY A 422 0.61 37.98 8.12
C GLY A 422 1.07 36.72 8.86
N GLN A 423 0.20 35.70 8.85
CA GLN A 423 0.52 34.35 9.35
C GLN A 423 0.89 33.39 8.20
N VAL A 424 1.81 32.48 8.48
CA VAL A 424 2.13 31.41 7.53
C VAL A 424 1.06 30.33 7.60
N ILE A 425 0.52 29.96 6.44
CA ILE A 425 -0.55 28.97 6.29
C ILE A 425 -0.11 27.82 5.39
N GLU A 426 -0.68 26.65 5.62
CA GLU A 426 -0.55 25.51 4.72
C GLU A 426 -1.41 25.73 3.47
N ARG A 427 -0.80 25.66 2.28
CA ARG A 427 -1.46 25.72 0.98
C ARG A 427 -1.16 24.48 0.14
N LYS A 428 -1.99 24.21 -0.86
CA LYS A 428 -1.76 23.15 -1.83
C LYS A 428 -1.70 23.70 -3.24
N THR A 429 -0.75 23.25 -4.03
CA THR A 429 -0.69 23.53 -5.46
C THR A 429 -1.84 22.85 -6.21
N LYS A 430 -2.08 23.24 -7.48
CA LYS A 430 -3.03 22.54 -8.37
C LYS A 430 -2.74 21.03 -8.50
N ARG A 431 -1.50 20.61 -8.26
CA ARG A 431 -1.07 19.19 -8.24
C ARG A 431 -1.13 18.55 -6.84
N ASN A 432 -1.86 19.16 -5.90
CA ASN A 432 -2.05 18.70 -4.50
C ASN A 432 -0.76 18.57 -3.68
N ARG A 433 0.32 19.27 -4.06
CA ARG A 433 1.57 19.33 -3.29
C ARG A 433 1.48 20.43 -2.23
N LEU A 434 1.77 20.08 -0.97
CA LEU A 434 1.78 20.99 0.15
C LEU A 434 2.93 21.99 0.02
N PHE A 435 2.65 23.26 0.31
CA PHE A 435 3.62 24.35 0.50
C PHE A 435 3.10 25.32 1.56
N TYR A 436 3.95 26.18 2.02
CA TYR A 436 3.63 27.18 3.03
C TYR A 436 3.66 28.56 2.38
N GLY A 437 2.72 29.42 2.72
CA GLY A 437 2.65 30.78 2.16
C GLY A 437 2.02 31.76 3.14
N CYS A 438 2.19 33.05 2.89
CA CYS A 438 1.56 34.09 3.68
C CYS A 438 0.03 34.11 3.45
N ASN A 439 -0.76 34.34 4.51
CA ASN A 439 -2.22 34.52 4.40
C ASN A 439 -2.60 35.85 3.74
N ARG A 440 -1.68 36.80 3.66
CA ARG A 440 -1.87 38.12 3.00
C ARG A 440 -1.53 38.14 1.51
N TYR A 441 -1.48 36.98 0.86
CA TYR A 441 -1.36 36.96 -0.60
C TYR A 441 -2.60 37.59 -1.25
N PRO A 442 -2.50 38.49 -2.26
CA PRO A 442 -1.29 38.80 -3.04
C PRO A 442 -0.37 39.89 -2.50
N GLU A 443 -0.72 40.63 -1.41
CA GLU A 443 0.11 41.71 -0.88
C GLU A 443 1.47 41.21 -0.38
N CYS A 444 1.55 39.94 0.02
CA CYS A 444 2.80 39.28 0.39
C CYS A 444 2.92 37.96 -0.33
N GLU A 445 3.93 37.83 -1.18
CA GLU A 445 4.18 36.64 -2.01
C GLU A 445 5.07 35.57 -1.32
N PHE A 446 5.26 35.66 -0.01
CA PHE A 446 6.08 34.71 0.72
C PHE A 446 5.60 33.26 0.47
N THR A 447 6.53 32.37 0.05
CA THR A 447 6.30 30.94 -0.11
C THR A 447 7.51 30.11 0.34
N SER A 448 7.25 28.92 0.90
CA SER A 448 8.27 27.95 1.27
C SER A 448 7.77 26.53 1.01
N TRP A 449 8.65 25.64 0.51
CA TRP A 449 8.34 24.23 0.37
C TRP A 449 8.52 23.44 1.66
N ASP A 450 9.39 23.91 2.53
CA ASP A 450 9.64 23.34 3.85
C ASP A 450 8.96 24.20 4.93
N LYS A 451 8.56 23.60 6.04
CA LYS A 451 7.78 24.26 7.10
C LYS A 451 8.61 25.28 7.86
N PRO A 452 8.30 26.61 7.80
CA PRO A 452 8.94 27.60 8.65
C PRO A 452 8.73 27.30 10.14
N VAL A 453 9.75 27.55 10.97
CA VAL A 453 9.69 27.23 12.42
C VAL A 453 9.54 28.46 13.30
N GLY A 454 9.40 29.66 12.73
CA GLY A 454 9.15 30.91 13.48
C GLY A 454 10.36 31.45 14.23
N ARG A 455 11.57 31.07 13.81
CA ARG A 455 12.84 31.57 14.36
C ARG A 455 13.74 31.98 13.20
N ASP A 456 14.56 32.99 13.47
CA ASP A 456 15.56 33.45 12.52
C ASP A 456 16.90 32.73 12.69
N CYS A 457 17.67 32.69 11.62
CA CYS A 457 18.98 32.07 11.60
C CYS A 457 19.98 32.92 12.39
N PRO A 458 20.69 32.37 13.38
CA PRO A 458 21.66 33.12 14.17
C PRO A 458 22.88 33.57 13.38
N LYS A 459 23.08 33.07 12.16
CA LYS A 459 24.22 33.46 11.30
C LYS A 459 23.89 34.57 10.32
N CYS A 460 22.71 34.52 9.69
CA CYS A 460 22.39 35.42 8.58
C CYS A 460 21.05 36.16 8.72
N GLY A 461 20.28 35.94 9.81
CA GLY A 461 18.99 36.57 10.04
C GLY A 461 17.84 36.09 9.18
N ASN A 462 18.07 35.16 8.24
CA ASN A 462 16.96 34.57 7.45
C ASN A 462 16.18 33.54 8.26
N PHE A 463 14.95 33.23 7.84
CA PHE A 463 14.12 32.29 8.58
C PHE A 463 14.65 30.84 8.55
N LEU A 464 14.42 30.12 9.63
CA LEU A 464 14.68 28.69 9.75
C LEU A 464 13.48 27.90 9.30
N MET A 465 13.73 26.72 8.69
CA MET A 465 12.68 25.82 8.22
C MET A 465 13.00 24.36 8.54
N GLU A 466 11.96 23.56 8.74
CA GLU A 466 12.04 22.13 9.03
C GLU A 466 12.10 21.33 7.72
N LYS A 467 13.25 20.75 7.42
CA LYS A 467 13.49 19.91 6.22
C LYS A 467 13.48 18.43 6.57
N LYS A 468 12.81 17.63 5.75
CA LYS A 468 12.85 16.16 5.87
C LYS A 468 14.16 15.62 5.31
N ILE A 469 14.86 14.80 6.10
CA ILE A 469 16.11 14.17 5.71
C ILE A 469 15.91 12.70 5.29
N ARG A 470 16.83 12.18 4.45
CA ARG A 470 16.86 10.77 4.07
C ARG A 470 17.06 9.92 5.33
N GLY A 471 16.16 8.97 5.59
CA GLY A 471 16.19 8.11 6.77
C GLY A 471 15.09 8.41 7.81
N GLY A 472 14.16 9.35 7.54
CA GLY A 472 12.94 9.52 8.33
C GLY A 472 13.00 10.54 9.48
N GLY A 473 14.09 11.31 9.59
CA GLY A 473 14.21 12.40 10.56
C GLY A 473 13.84 13.77 9.97
N LYS A 474 13.73 14.76 10.86
CA LYS A 474 13.57 16.19 10.52
C LYS A 474 14.80 16.94 11.02
N GLN A 475 15.21 17.96 10.29
CA GLN A 475 16.32 18.83 10.64
C GLN A 475 15.90 20.28 10.40
N VAL A 476 16.26 21.16 11.32
CA VAL A 476 16.05 22.58 11.14
C VAL A 476 17.25 23.18 10.42
N VAL A 477 16.98 23.85 9.30
CA VAL A 477 17.99 24.43 8.42
C VAL A 477 17.64 25.86 8.09
N CYS A 478 18.64 26.67 7.81
CA CYS A 478 18.45 28.03 7.31
C CYS A 478 17.91 27.99 5.86
N SER A 479 17.05 28.95 5.51
CA SER A 479 16.53 29.09 4.14
C SER A 479 17.63 29.34 3.10
N ASN A 480 18.74 29.93 3.49
CA ASN A 480 19.92 30.14 2.64
C ASN A 480 20.92 28.96 2.66
N GLY A 481 20.73 27.97 3.51
CA GLY A 481 21.63 26.82 3.62
C GLY A 481 22.86 27.04 4.51
N ASP A 482 23.04 28.21 5.10
CA ASP A 482 24.29 28.58 5.83
C ASP A 482 24.34 28.05 7.27
N TYR A 483 23.26 27.45 7.75
CA TYR A 483 23.14 26.98 9.14
C TYR A 483 22.23 25.73 9.23
N GLU A 484 22.68 24.76 9.99
CA GLU A 484 21.96 23.56 10.33
C GLU A 484 22.02 23.28 11.83
N GLU A 485 20.88 23.00 12.45
CA GLU A 485 20.83 22.53 13.84
C GLU A 485 21.17 21.07 13.93
N LYS A 486 21.84 20.63 15.02
CA LYS A 486 22.10 19.22 15.29
C LYS A 486 20.77 18.45 15.37
N LYS A 487 20.73 17.25 14.77
CA LYS A 487 19.56 16.36 14.72
C LYS A 487 18.91 16.22 16.11
N ILE A 488 17.64 16.53 16.22
CA ILE A 488 16.81 16.07 17.33
C ILE A 488 16.42 14.62 17.01
N LYS A 489 16.83 13.70 17.89
CA LYS A 489 16.52 12.25 17.78
C LYS A 489 15.04 11.99 17.98
#